data_98370ae91ca70ddf54227c4543a028bf
#
_entry.id   98370ae91ca70ddf54227c4543a028bf
#
_cell.length_a   1.000
_cell.length_b   1.000
_cell.length_c   1.000
_cell.angle_alpha   90.00
_cell.angle_beta   90.00
_cell.angle_gamma   90.00
#
_symmetry.space_group_name_H-M   'P 1'
#
loop_
_entity.id
_entity.type
_entity.pdbx_description
1 polymer ?
#
loop_
_entity_poly.entity_id
_entity_poly.type
_entity_poly.pdbx_seq_one_letter_code
_entity_poly.pdbx_strand_id
1 'polypeptide(L)'
;MFSNNNFIKATEQYNTFEKNVPAYYFRRTFHSDHSAIAKITIAVCGFYEIYFNGKNITKGFLSPYISNTNDYIYYDEYEVLLDVGENVFGILLGNGLQNNPGGHIWDFDKASFRSAPMFSLYVTQGENVLLCSDENFKVKPSPIQSDDYRFGEVYNANYELDGWCQKDFDDSSWESALPAIAPNGELRSA
;
A
#
# COMPACT_ATOMS: atom_id res chain seq x y z
N MET A 1 19.25 -0.09 -5.01
CA MET A 1 19.08 1.19 -4.30
C MET A 1 17.60 1.54 -4.34
N PHE A 2 16.95 1.72 -3.19
CA PHE A 2 15.56 2.14 -3.09
C PHE A 2 15.41 3.48 -3.81
N SER A 3 14.51 3.59 -4.77
CA SER A 3 14.37 4.80 -5.60
C SER A 3 12.90 5.20 -5.70
N ASN A 4 12.65 6.49 -5.92
CA ASN A 4 11.30 7.04 -6.07
C ASN A 4 10.58 6.61 -7.37
N ASN A 5 11.12 5.67 -8.14
CA ASN A 5 10.63 5.37 -9.48
C ASN A 5 9.58 4.25 -9.56
N ASN A 6 9.29 3.57 -8.44
CA ASN A 6 8.44 2.37 -8.44
C ASN A 6 7.18 2.56 -7.58
N PHE A 7 6.66 3.78 -7.49
CA PHE A 7 5.38 3.99 -6.84
C PHE A 7 4.24 3.48 -7.72
N ILE A 8 3.29 2.81 -7.08
CA ILE A 8 2.05 2.33 -7.68
C ILE A 8 0.84 2.75 -6.85
N LYS A 9 -0.31 2.84 -7.51
CA LYS A 9 -1.61 3.19 -6.94
C LYS A 9 -2.72 2.35 -7.56
N ALA A 10 -3.88 2.31 -6.93
CA ALA A 10 -5.04 1.60 -7.47
C ALA A 10 -5.96 2.49 -8.33
N THR A 11 -5.94 3.79 -8.11
CA THR A 11 -6.88 4.74 -8.72
C THR A 11 -6.28 6.12 -8.88
N GLU A 12 -6.86 6.92 -9.77
CA GLU A 12 -6.60 8.35 -9.92
C GLU A 12 -7.60 9.23 -9.14
N GLN A 13 -8.54 8.60 -8.44
CA GLN A 13 -9.66 9.31 -7.85
C GLN A 13 -9.30 9.96 -6.52
N TYR A 14 -9.93 11.09 -6.26
CA TYR A 14 -9.81 11.83 -5.01
C TYR A 14 -11.06 11.64 -4.15
N ASN A 15 -10.87 11.49 -2.85
CA ASN A 15 -11.94 11.63 -1.88
C ASN A 15 -12.52 13.04 -1.92
N THR A 16 -13.83 13.13 -1.89
CA THR A 16 -14.56 14.38 -1.72
C THR A 16 -15.70 14.16 -0.72
N PHE A 17 -16.36 15.21 -0.28
CA PHE A 17 -17.57 15.06 0.55
C PHE A 17 -18.73 14.34 -0.16
N GLU A 18 -18.74 14.39 -1.50
CA GLU A 18 -19.80 13.78 -2.31
C GLU A 18 -19.44 12.35 -2.76
N LYS A 19 -18.13 12.03 -2.83
CA LYS A 19 -17.65 10.77 -3.34
C LYS A 19 -16.49 10.23 -2.51
N ASN A 20 -16.72 9.10 -1.88
CA ASN A 20 -15.69 8.36 -1.19
C ASN A 20 -14.88 7.46 -2.15
N VAL A 21 -13.59 7.39 -1.93
CA VAL A 21 -12.70 6.43 -2.57
C VAL A 21 -12.39 5.34 -1.54
N PRO A 22 -12.70 4.07 -1.80
CA PRO A 22 -12.42 2.99 -0.85
C PRO A 22 -10.91 2.79 -0.66
N ALA A 23 -10.54 2.16 0.44
CA ALA A 23 -9.22 1.55 0.54
C ALA A 23 -9.12 0.36 -0.44
N TYR A 24 -7.93 0.04 -0.89
CA TYR A 24 -7.71 -1.02 -1.87
C TYR A 24 -6.83 -2.14 -1.34
N TYR A 25 -7.17 -3.35 -1.72
CA TYR A 25 -6.26 -4.48 -1.68
C TYR A 25 -5.31 -4.42 -2.87
N PHE A 26 -4.03 -4.69 -2.60
CA PHE A 26 -3.00 -4.97 -3.60
C PHE A 26 -2.44 -6.35 -3.33
N ARG A 27 -2.24 -7.13 -4.37
CA ARG A 27 -1.74 -8.49 -4.28
C ARG A 27 -0.67 -8.74 -5.32
N ARG A 28 0.40 -9.43 -4.92
CA ARG A 28 1.48 -9.84 -5.82
C ARG A 28 2.03 -11.18 -5.42
N THR A 29 2.04 -12.12 -6.35
CA THR A 29 2.76 -13.39 -6.21
C THR A 29 4.14 -13.29 -6.84
N PHE A 30 5.10 -14.00 -6.29
CA PHE A 30 6.42 -14.18 -6.87
C PHE A 30 7.00 -15.53 -6.45
N HIS A 31 7.97 -16.02 -7.20
CA HIS A 31 8.61 -17.32 -6.97
C HIS A 31 9.98 -17.16 -6.32
N SER A 32 10.30 -18.03 -5.35
CA SER A 32 11.63 -18.15 -4.78
C SER A 32 12.14 -19.58 -4.93
N ASP A 33 13.36 -19.74 -5.42
CA ASP A 33 13.98 -21.06 -5.62
C ASP A 33 14.46 -21.70 -4.32
N HIS A 34 14.62 -20.90 -3.26
CA HIS A 34 15.08 -21.37 -1.95
C HIS A 34 14.44 -20.60 -0.81
N SER A 35 14.36 -21.28 0.34
CA SER A 35 13.98 -20.62 1.59
C SER A 35 15.15 -19.77 2.09
N ALA A 36 14.90 -18.48 2.26
CA ALA A 36 15.90 -17.52 2.69
C ALA A 36 15.25 -16.30 3.36
N ILE A 37 15.98 -15.63 4.23
CA ILE A 37 15.55 -14.35 4.79
C ILE A 37 15.64 -13.28 3.68
N ALA A 38 14.53 -12.58 3.47
CA ALA A 38 14.47 -11.41 2.60
C ALA A 38 14.07 -10.17 3.41
N LYS A 39 14.65 -9.04 3.02
CA LYS A 39 14.31 -7.73 3.56
C LYS A 39 13.27 -7.06 2.66
N ILE A 40 12.24 -6.53 3.27
CA ILE A 40 11.21 -5.71 2.62
C ILE A 40 11.44 -4.27 3.03
N THR A 41 11.44 -3.36 2.07
CA THR A 41 11.38 -1.91 2.32
C THR A 41 10.13 -1.38 1.62
N ILE A 42 9.25 -0.73 2.36
CA ILE A 42 8.00 -0.17 1.82
C ILE A 42 7.85 1.30 2.23
N ALA A 43 7.74 2.20 1.25
CA ALA A 43 7.42 3.61 1.45
C ALA A 43 5.98 3.86 1.03
N VAL A 44 5.21 4.57 1.85
CA VAL A 44 3.77 4.71 1.65
C VAL A 44 3.33 6.15 1.81
N CYS A 45 2.47 6.58 0.88
CA CYS A 45 1.69 7.80 0.93
C CYS A 45 0.21 7.41 1.13
N GLY A 46 -0.24 7.40 2.37
CA GLY A 46 -1.51 6.86 2.84
C GLY A 46 -1.30 6.09 4.13
N PHE A 47 -2.28 5.27 4.53
CA PHE A 47 -2.11 4.28 5.60
C PHE A 47 -2.11 2.88 5.01
N TYR A 48 -1.36 1.95 5.61
CA TYR A 48 -1.28 0.60 5.09
C TYR A 48 -1.23 -0.49 6.16
N GLU A 49 -1.63 -1.66 5.74
CA GLU A 49 -1.26 -2.92 6.36
C GLU A 49 -0.57 -3.80 5.32
N ILE A 50 0.48 -4.50 5.74
CA ILE A 50 1.23 -5.43 4.90
C ILE A 50 1.06 -6.87 5.40
N TYR A 51 0.82 -7.77 4.46
CA TYR A 51 0.64 -9.19 4.68
C TYR A 51 1.67 -9.96 3.87
N PHE A 52 2.19 -11.02 4.46
CA PHE A 52 3.08 -11.97 3.78
C PHE A 52 2.57 -13.40 3.97
N ASN A 53 2.33 -14.12 2.88
CA ASN A 53 1.80 -15.49 2.88
C ASN A 53 0.60 -15.66 3.83
N GLY A 54 -0.36 -14.74 3.79
CA GLY A 54 -1.58 -14.77 4.60
C GLY A 54 -1.45 -14.19 6.01
N LYS A 55 -0.25 -13.79 6.45
CA LYS A 55 -0.04 -13.24 7.81
C LYS A 55 0.15 -11.74 7.76
N ASN A 56 -0.58 -11.01 8.60
CA ASN A 56 -0.31 -9.60 8.85
C ASN A 56 1.06 -9.46 9.53
N ILE A 57 1.96 -8.70 8.93
CA ILE A 57 3.30 -8.42 9.44
C ILE A 57 3.51 -6.94 9.76
N THR A 58 2.47 -6.14 9.68
CA THR A 58 2.51 -4.69 9.92
C THR A 58 3.01 -4.37 11.34
N LYS A 59 3.92 -3.42 11.45
CA LYS A 59 4.39 -2.90 12.73
C LYS A 59 3.43 -1.82 13.24
N GLY A 60 2.66 -2.14 14.28
CA GLY A 60 1.75 -1.18 14.91
C GLY A 60 0.47 -0.92 14.11
N PHE A 61 -0.12 0.25 14.32
CA PHE A 61 -1.38 0.68 13.73
C PHE A 61 -1.21 2.04 13.05
N LEU A 62 -2.01 2.30 12.02
CA LEU A 62 -1.98 3.56 11.27
C LEU A 62 -0.58 3.92 10.74
N SER A 63 0.12 2.92 10.22
CA SER A 63 1.45 3.09 9.61
C SER A 63 1.34 3.67 8.20
N PRO A 64 2.35 4.42 7.73
CA PRO A 64 3.50 4.96 8.44
C PRO A 64 3.13 6.24 9.23
N TYR A 65 4.09 6.92 9.82
CA TYR A 65 3.86 8.25 10.41
C TYR A 65 3.30 9.22 9.38
N ILE A 66 2.36 10.07 9.82
CA ILE A 66 1.78 11.11 8.98
C ILE A 66 2.83 12.17 8.66
N SER A 67 2.92 12.55 7.39
CA SER A 67 3.81 13.60 6.91
C SER A 67 3.17 14.42 5.79
N ASN A 68 3.73 15.60 5.54
CA ASN A 68 3.63 16.22 4.24
C ASN A 68 4.57 15.49 3.28
N THR A 69 4.01 14.70 2.38
CA THR A 69 4.80 13.83 1.50
C THR A 69 5.61 14.57 0.43
N ASN A 70 5.45 15.91 0.31
CA ASN A 70 6.38 16.74 -0.45
C ASN A 70 7.67 17.05 0.32
N ASP A 71 7.64 16.91 1.67
CA ASP A 71 8.81 17.12 2.52
C ASP A 71 9.47 15.79 2.87
N TYR A 72 8.68 14.81 3.36
CA TYR A 72 9.18 13.51 3.80
C TYR A 72 8.19 12.41 3.43
N ILE A 73 8.72 11.29 2.94
CA ILE A 73 8.00 10.04 2.74
C ILE A 73 8.60 9.00 3.69
N TYR A 74 7.81 8.51 4.64
CA TYR A 74 8.29 7.49 5.56
C TYR A 74 8.27 6.12 4.94
N TYR A 75 9.33 5.33 5.23
CA TYR A 75 9.40 3.93 4.87
C TYR A 75 9.61 3.04 6.10
N ASP A 76 9.03 1.85 6.05
CA ASP A 76 9.23 0.78 7.02
C ASP A 76 10.06 -0.35 6.41
N GLU A 77 10.76 -1.09 7.28
CA GLU A 77 11.54 -2.26 6.91
C GLU A 77 11.06 -3.48 7.68
N TYR A 78 10.95 -4.62 6.98
CA TYR A 78 10.55 -5.90 7.53
C TYR A 78 11.52 -6.98 7.09
N GLU A 79 11.58 -8.06 7.85
CA GLU A 79 12.25 -9.30 7.47
C GLU A 79 11.23 -10.44 7.43
N VAL A 80 11.28 -11.24 6.37
CA VAL A 80 10.45 -12.42 6.20
C VAL A 80 11.28 -13.60 5.76
N LEU A 81 10.86 -14.80 6.15
CA LEU A 81 11.42 -16.03 5.62
C LEU A 81 10.62 -16.44 4.37
N LEU A 82 11.28 -16.43 3.21
CA LEU A 82 10.68 -16.89 1.96
C LEU A 82 10.47 -18.40 2.00
N ASP A 83 9.33 -18.84 1.52
CA ASP A 83 9.10 -20.26 1.22
C ASP A 83 9.69 -20.61 -0.15
N VAL A 84 10.10 -21.85 -0.33
CA VAL A 84 10.42 -22.39 -1.66
C VAL A 84 9.14 -22.44 -2.49
N GLY A 85 9.20 -21.97 -3.70
CA GLY A 85 8.04 -21.86 -4.56
C GLY A 85 7.35 -20.49 -4.47
N GLU A 86 6.03 -20.49 -4.52
CA GLU A 86 5.23 -19.28 -4.51
C GLU A 86 5.23 -18.58 -3.15
N ASN A 87 5.37 -17.27 -3.18
CA ASN A 87 5.19 -16.36 -2.07
C ASN A 87 4.24 -15.24 -2.48
N VAL A 88 3.52 -14.66 -1.51
CA VAL A 88 2.49 -13.64 -1.76
C VAL A 88 2.68 -12.44 -0.86
N PHE A 89 2.69 -11.26 -1.44
CA PHE A 89 2.47 -10.00 -0.74
C PHE A 89 1.03 -9.54 -0.90
N GLY A 90 0.44 -9.14 0.21
CA GLY A 90 -0.81 -8.40 0.26
C GLY A 90 -0.59 -7.05 0.93
N ILE A 91 -1.11 -5.98 0.37
CA ILE A 91 -1.14 -4.65 0.98
C ILE A 91 -2.60 -4.18 1.00
N LEU A 92 -3.09 -3.78 2.16
CA LEU A 92 -4.31 -2.99 2.29
C LEU A 92 -3.89 -1.54 2.40
N LEU A 93 -4.26 -0.73 1.41
CA LEU A 93 -3.86 0.68 1.30
C LEU A 93 -5.06 1.59 1.46
N GLY A 94 -5.07 2.38 2.52
CA GLY A 94 -6.09 3.37 2.84
C GLY A 94 -5.68 4.79 2.48
N ASN A 95 -6.65 5.68 2.48
CA ASN A 95 -6.50 7.07 2.06
C ASN A 95 -5.66 7.90 3.03
N GLY A 96 -5.83 7.69 4.34
CA GLY A 96 -5.13 8.43 5.38
C GLY A 96 -5.22 9.94 5.19
N LEU A 97 -4.13 10.65 5.47
CA LEU A 97 -4.05 12.09 5.22
C LEU A 97 -3.80 12.42 3.74
N GLN A 98 -3.19 11.48 2.99
CA GLN A 98 -2.77 11.69 1.60
C GLN A 98 -3.93 12.04 0.67
N ASN A 99 -5.08 11.40 0.86
CA ASN A 99 -6.27 11.60 0.05
C ASN A 99 -7.47 12.06 0.91
N ASN A 100 -7.22 12.93 1.89
CA ASN A 100 -8.26 13.44 2.77
C ASN A 100 -9.21 14.38 2.00
N PRO A 101 -10.53 14.30 2.19
CA PRO A 101 -11.50 15.17 1.51
C PRO A 101 -11.41 16.64 1.94
N GLY A 102 -10.75 16.94 3.07
CA GLY A 102 -10.63 18.30 3.59
C GLY A 102 -11.90 18.80 4.26
N GLY A 103 -12.05 20.13 4.28
CA GLY A 103 -13.21 20.82 4.82
C GLY A 103 -13.24 20.95 6.34
N HIS A 104 -14.34 21.46 6.85
CA HIS A 104 -14.60 21.77 8.27
C HIS A 104 -13.56 22.67 8.93
N ILE A 105 -12.36 22.17 9.28
CA ILE A 105 -11.34 22.93 10.01
C ILE A 105 -10.07 23.14 9.18
N TRP A 106 -9.72 22.16 8.32
CA TRP A 106 -8.50 22.21 7.52
C TRP A 106 -8.81 21.93 6.05
N ASP A 107 -8.24 22.74 5.17
CA ASP A 107 -8.38 22.63 3.73
C ASP A 107 -7.42 21.57 3.14
N PHE A 108 -7.46 20.33 3.65
CA PHE A 108 -6.61 19.25 3.14
C PHE A 108 -6.89 18.88 1.70
N ASP A 109 -8.09 19.15 1.22
CA ASP A 109 -8.43 19.04 -0.21
C ASP A 109 -7.62 19.97 -1.11
N LYS A 110 -7.04 21.03 -0.55
CA LYS A 110 -6.14 21.99 -1.24
C LYS A 110 -4.67 21.75 -0.95
N ALA A 111 -4.32 20.72 -0.17
CA ALA A 111 -2.94 20.45 0.18
C ALA A 111 -2.12 20.09 -1.06
N SER A 112 -0.92 20.69 -1.19
CA SER A 112 -0.05 20.47 -2.35
C SER A 112 0.47 19.03 -2.46
N PHE A 113 0.48 18.28 -1.35
CA PHE A 113 0.88 16.86 -1.32
C PHE A 113 -0.27 15.90 -1.67
N ARG A 114 -1.49 16.39 -1.77
CA ARG A 114 -2.67 15.55 -1.96
C ARG A 114 -2.60 14.74 -3.26
N SER A 115 -2.78 13.44 -3.14
CA SER A 115 -2.88 12.51 -4.27
C SER A 115 -3.69 11.29 -3.90
N ALA A 116 -4.01 10.43 -4.87
CA ALA A 116 -4.44 9.07 -4.56
C ALA A 116 -3.35 8.35 -3.74
N PRO A 117 -3.73 7.48 -2.79
CA PRO A 117 -2.77 6.72 -2.02
C PRO A 117 -1.86 5.90 -2.92
N MET A 118 -0.58 5.81 -2.57
CA MET A 118 0.41 5.08 -3.34
C MET A 118 1.51 4.51 -2.45
N PHE A 119 2.20 3.49 -2.94
CA PHE A 119 3.36 2.95 -2.25
C PHE A 119 4.44 2.49 -3.23
N SER A 120 5.66 2.39 -2.73
CA SER A 120 6.77 1.72 -3.38
C SER A 120 7.29 0.62 -2.47
N LEU A 121 7.44 -0.60 -3.00
CA LEU A 121 7.88 -1.79 -2.27
C LEU A 121 9.07 -2.42 -2.97
N TYR A 122 10.08 -2.79 -2.19
CA TYR A 122 11.24 -3.58 -2.62
C TYR A 122 11.42 -4.79 -1.70
N VAL A 123 11.69 -5.92 -2.30
CA VAL A 123 12.10 -7.15 -1.60
C VAL A 123 13.52 -7.48 -2.05
N THR A 124 14.42 -7.58 -1.10
CA THR A 124 15.85 -7.83 -1.40
C THR A 124 16.38 -8.99 -0.60
N GLN A 125 17.37 -9.68 -1.17
CA GLN A 125 18.20 -10.67 -0.50
C GLN A 125 19.68 -10.26 -0.68
N GLY A 126 20.26 -9.73 0.37
CA GLY A 126 21.55 -9.03 0.25
C GLY A 126 21.44 -7.86 -0.72
N GLU A 127 22.26 -7.86 -1.76
CA GLU A 127 22.26 -6.81 -2.81
C GLU A 127 21.28 -7.11 -3.97
N ASN A 128 20.72 -8.33 -4.02
CA ASN A 128 19.83 -8.73 -5.11
C ASN A 128 18.40 -8.25 -4.85
N VAL A 129 17.80 -7.56 -5.81
CA VAL A 129 16.38 -7.22 -5.82
C VAL A 129 15.60 -8.43 -6.36
N LEU A 130 14.73 -9.00 -5.53
CA LEU A 130 13.87 -10.12 -5.89
C LEU A 130 12.53 -9.65 -6.47
N LEU A 131 12.02 -8.55 -5.95
CA LEU A 131 10.75 -7.96 -6.36
C LEU A 131 10.77 -6.45 -6.11
N CYS A 132 10.18 -5.70 -7.01
CA CYS A 132 9.79 -4.31 -6.78
C CYS A 132 8.33 -4.10 -7.18
N SER A 133 7.71 -3.06 -6.62
CA SER A 133 6.34 -2.70 -7.01
C SER A 133 6.30 -2.25 -8.46
N ASP A 134 5.35 -2.81 -9.20
CA ASP A 134 5.09 -2.56 -10.60
C ASP A 134 3.59 -2.79 -10.93
N GLU A 135 3.22 -2.61 -12.18
CA GLU A 135 1.86 -2.80 -12.69
C GLU A 135 1.38 -4.26 -12.67
N ASN A 136 2.25 -5.22 -12.31
CA ASN A 136 1.85 -6.61 -12.11
C ASN A 136 1.24 -6.85 -10.72
N PHE A 137 1.26 -5.87 -9.81
CA PHE A 137 0.39 -5.93 -8.64
C PHE A 137 -1.06 -5.89 -9.08
N LYS A 138 -1.85 -6.79 -8.54
CA LYS A 138 -3.30 -6.84 -8.75
C LYS A 138 -4.00 -6.01 -7.69
N VAL A 139 -5.06 -5.29 -8.06
CA VAL A 139 -5.80 -4.39 -7.18
C VAL A 139 -7.29 -4.66 -7.20
N LYS A 140 -7.93 -4.48 -6.04
CA LYS A 140 -9.39 -4.57 -5.88
C LYS A 140 -9.84 -3.68 -4.71
N PRO A 141 -11.00 -3.00 -4.82
CA PRO A 141 -11.59 -2.30 -3.68
C PRO A 141 -11.75 -3.24 -2.48
N SER A 142 -11.42 -2.74 -1.30
CA SER A 142 -11.54 -3.48 -0.03
C SER A 142 -12.91 -3.26 0.63
N PRO A 143 -13.23 -3.98 1.72
CA PRO A 143 -14.41 -3.71 2.54
C PRO A 143 -14.47 -2.32 3.14
N ILE A 144 -13.33 -1.63 3.29
CA ILE A 144 -13.26 -0.26 3.80
C ILE A 144 -13.71 0.68 2.67
N GLN A 145 -14.97 1.10 2.72
CA GLN A 145 -15.61 1.91 1.68
C GLN A 145 -15.27 3.39 1.77
N SER A 146 -14.92 3.84 2.96
CA SER A 146 -14.30 5.13 3.21
C SER A 146 -13.44 5.05 4.45
N ASP A 147 -12.35 5.74 4.44
CA ASP A 147 -11.47 5.94 5.58
C ASP A 147 -11.10 7.41 5.67
N ASP A 148 -11.34 7.99 6.82
CA ASP A 148 -10.98 9.36 7.12
C ASP A 148 -10.29 9.40 8.47
N TYR A 149 -9.15 10.02 8.52
CA TYR A 149 -8.33 10.19 9.73
C TYR A 149 -9.11 10.76 10.93
N ARG A 150 -10.19 11.52 10.69
CA ARG A 150 -11.00 12.16 11.73
C ARG A 150 -12.36 11.54 11.94
N PHE A 151 -12.98 11.14 10.84
CA PHE A 151 -14.35 10.63 10.87
C PHE A 151 -14.40 9.09 10.98
N GLY A 152 -13.22 8.45 10.95
CA GLY A 152 -13.13 7.00 11.02
C GLY A 152 -13.40 6.34 9.67
N GLU A 153 -13.88 5.11 9.71
CA GLU A 153 -14.08 4.30 8.51
C GLU A 153 -15.51 3.77 8.41
N VAL A 154 -15.93 3.54 7.19
CA VAL A 154 -17.16 2.80 6.86
C VAL A 154 -16.73 1.45 6.28
N TYR A 155 -17.04 0.38 7.02
CA TYR A 155 -16.70 -0.98 6.66
C TYR A 155 -17.96 -1.74 6.21
N ASN A 156 -17.88 -2.41 5.05
CA ASN A 156 -18.95 -3.26 4.55
C ASN A 156 -18.46 -4.70 4.41
N ALA A 157 -18.82 -5.55 5.37
CA ALA A 157 -18.42 -6.95 5.42
C ALA A 157 -18.84 -7.79 4.20
N ASN A 158 -19.82 -7.33 3.41
CA ASN A 158 -20.20 -8.03 2.17
C ASN A 158 -19.11 -8.01 1.08
N TYR A 159 -18.11 -7.15 1.23
CA TYR A 159 -16.96 -7.07 0.31
C TYR A 159 -15.72 -7.76 0.85
N GLU A 160 -15.80 -8.45 1.99
CA GLU A 160 -14.70 -9.27 2.48
C GLU A 160 -14.33 -10.36 1.47
N LEU A 161 -13.05 -10.61 1.35
CA LEU A 161 -12.50 -11.63 0.47
C LEU A 161 -11.61 -12.55 1.31
N ASP A 162 -12.19 -13.65 1.76
CA ASP A 162 -11.47 -14.63 2.56
C ASP A 162 -10.22 -15.13 1.83
N GLY A 163 -9.10 -15.12 2.51
CA GLY A 163 -7.85 -15.64 1.96
C GLY A 163 -7.20 -14.78 0.88
N TRP A 164 -7.63 -13.54 0.67
CA TRP A 164 -7.15 -12.68 -0.42
C TRP A 164 -5.63 -12.52 -0.50
N CYS A 165 -4.90 -12.67 0.60
CA CYS A 165 -3.45 -12.61 0.68
C CYS A 165 -2.77 -13.98 0.83
N GLN A 166 -3.49 -15.09 0.60
CA GLN A 166 -2.97 -16.45 0.61
C GLN A 166 -2.51 -16.89 -0.79
N LYS A 167 -1.66 -17.92 -0.86
CA LYS A 167 -1.01 -18.39 -2.10
C LYS A 167 -2.01 -18.86 -3.16
N ASP A 168 -3.02 -19.62 -2.75
CA ASP A 168 -3.97 -20.27 -3.67
C ASP A 168 -5.17 -19.38 -4.05
N PHE A 169 -5.13 -18.09 -3.71
CA PHE A 169 -6.23 -17.19 -4.02
C PHE A 169 -6.23 -16.80 -5.50
N ASP A 170 -7.39 -16.91 -6.14
CA ASP A 170 -7.60 -16.52 -7.54
C ASP A 170 -7.83 -14.99 -7.66
N ASP A 171 -6.82 -14.28 -8.13
CA ASP A 171 -6.86 -12.84 -8.41
C ASP A 171 -7.00 -12.51 -9.91
N SER A 172 -7.35 -13.49 -10.74
CA SER A 172 -7.45 -13.32 -12.19
C SER A 172 -8.45 -12.25 -12.64
N SER A 173 -9.48 -12.00 -11.81
CA SER A 173 -10.49 -10.97 -12.05
C SER A 173 -10.11 -9.58 -11.52
N TRP A 174 -8.96 -9.44 -10.86
CA TRP A 174 -8.51 -8.17 -10.33
C TRP A 174 -7.85 -7.32 -11.41
N GLU A 175 -7.97 -6.01 -11.26
CA GLU A 175 -7.31 -5.06 -12.16
C GLU A 175 -5.80 -4.99 -11.88
N SER A 176 -5.04 -4.44 -12.80
CA SER A 176 -3.63 -4.13 -12.59
C SER A 176 -3.47 -2.79 -11.86
N ALA A 177 -2.45 -2.69 -11.02
CA ALA A 177 -2.06 -1.42 -10.43
C ALA A 177 -1.64 -0.42 -11.52
N LEU A 178 -1.76 0.86 -11.19
CA LEU A 178 -1.34 1.96 -12.04
C LEU A 178 0.04 2.49 -11.58
N PRO A 179 0.91 2.89 -12.49
CA PRO A 179 2.12 3.61 -12.12
C PRO A 179 1.77 4.95 -11.47
N ALA A 180 2.57 5.37 -10.52
CA ALA A 180 2.39 6.64 -9.83
C ALA A 180 3.67 7.47 -9.83
N ILE A 181 3.51 8.78 -9.93
CA ILE A 181 4.61 9.71 -9.75
C ILE A 181 4.77 9.93 -8.24
N ALA A 182 5.95 9.62 -7.72
CA ALA A 182 6.27 9.86 -6.33
C ALA A 182 6.15 11.34 -5.97
N PRO A 183 5.71 11.69 -4.76
CA PRO A 183 5.90 13.02 -4.23
C PRO A 183 7.39 13.38 -4.13
N ASN A 184 7.70 14.67 -3.96
CA ASN A 184 9.07 15.16 -3.96
C ASN A 184 9.81 14.96 -2.62
N GLY A 185 9.14 14.45 -1.60
CA GLY A 185 9.69 14.32 -0.27
C GLY A 185 10.89 13.37 -0.17
N GLU A 186 11.76 13.66 0.78
CA GLU A 186 12.90 12.80 1.12
C GLU A 186 12.41 11.52 1.81
N LEU A 187 12.98 10.37 1.41
CA LEU A 187 12.69 9.09 2.06
C LEU A 187 13.34 9.04 3.45
N ARG A 188 12.53 8.74 4.49
CA ARG A 188 12.97 8.59 5.87
C ARG A 188 12.49 7.29 6.49
N SER A 189 13.34 6.68 7.30
CA SER A 189 12.93 5.55 8.12
C SER A 189 11.88 5.99 9.16
N ALA A 190 10.81 5.21 9.28
CA ALA A 190 9.78 5.41 10.30
C ALA A 190 10.27 4.95 11.69
#